data_db417568e410b28c3cb8edbfd413e96f
#
_entry.id   db417568e410b28c3cb8edbfd413e96f
#
_cell.length_a   1.000
_cell.length_b   1.000
_cell.length_c   1.000
_cell.angle_alpha   90.00
_cell.angle_beta   90.00
_cell.angle_gamma   90.00
#
_symmetry.space_group_name_H-M   'P 1'
#
loop_
_entity.id
_entity.type
_entity.pdbx_description
1 polymer ?
#
loop_
_entity_poly.entity_id
_entity_poly.type
_entity_poly.pdbx_seq_one_letter_code
_entity_poly.pdbx_strand_id
1 'polypeptide(L)'
;MAFQFWQHKGRKGRTKFLSLKNAYHGDTLGAVAVGGVDIFHSVFGPMLMPGFKAPSHYCYRCELGLKHPECGLACADALEAVLEEHGEEVAGVILEPLVQGAGGMITAPGGYLARAAEACRKHDVLLILDEVLTGFGRTGTMFACEREGVVPDIICLSKGITGGYLPLAVAA
;
A
#
# COMPACT_ATOMS: atom_id res chain seq x y z
N MET A 1 11.25 -9.71 2.43
CA MET A 1 10.56 -10.30 3.59
C MET A 1 9.28 -11.02 3.15
N ALA A 2 8.21 -10.37 2.70
CA ALA A 2 6.93 -11.01 2.35
C ALA A 2 7.03 -12.19 1.38
N PHE A 3 7.74 -12.03 0.25
CA PHE A 3 7.99 -13.13 -0.68
C PHE A 3 8.66 -14.34 0.01
N GLN A 4 9.75 -14.11 0.78
CA GLN A 4 10.46 -15.18 1.49
C GLN A 4 9.58 -15.87 2.53
N PHE A 5 8.74 -15.11 3.23
CA PHE A 5 7.77 -15.67 4.17
C PHE A 5 6.91 -16.75 3.51
N TRP A 6 6.33 -16.46 2.34
CA TRP A 6 5.49 -17.41 1.63
C TRP A 6 6.28 -18.61 1.07
N GLN A 7 7.52 -18.39 0.61
CA GLN A 7 8.40 -19.50 0.18
C GLN A 7 8.65 -20.47 1.34
N HIS A 8 8.94 -19.93 2.54
CA HIS A 8 9.16 -20.75 3.74
C HIS A 8 7.88 -21.44 4.22
N LYS A 9 6.72 -20.82 4.03
CA LYS A 9 5.41 -21.43 4.30
C LYS A 9 4.97 -22.45 3.25
N GLY A 10 5.76 -22.68 2.21
CA GLY A 10 5.43 -23.61 1.12
C GLY A 10 4.40 -23.08 0.11
N ARG A 11 3.94 -21.85 0.25
CA ARG A 11 3.00 -21.17 -0.67
C ARG A 11 3.75 -20.51 -1.82
N LYS A 12 4.40 -21.30 -2.65
CA LYS A 12 5.32 -20.82 -3.70
C LYS A 12 4.66 -19.98 -4.80
N GLY A 13 3.34 -20.09 -4.99
CA GLY A 13 2.57 -19.31 -5.96
C GLY A 13 2.42 -17.83 -5.57
N ARG A 14 2.59 -17.47 -4.29
CA ARG A 14 2.45 -16.10 -3.79
C ARG A 14 3.69 -15.27 -4.10
N THR A 15 3.72 -14.69 -5.30
CA THR A 15 4.90 -13.98 -5.84
C THR A 15 4.61 -12.54 -6.26
N LYS A 16 3.35 -12.16 -6.37
CA LYS A 16 2.91 -10.83 -6.83
C LYS A 16 2.53 -9.95 -5.64
N PHE A 17 2.52 -8.65 -5.88
CA PHE A 17 2.04 -7.66 -4.90
C PHE A 17 0.84 -6.91 -5.45
N LEU A 18 -0.07 -6.54 -4.57
CA LEU A 18 -1.15 -5.61 -4.84
C LEU A 18 -0.81 -4.25 -4.24
N SER A 19 -0.94 -3.19 -5.02
CA SER A 19 -0.75 -1.82 -4.57
C SER A 19 -1.78 -0.90 -5.20
N LEU A 20 -1.78 0.38 -4.84
CA LEU A 20 -2.72 1.35 -5.39
C LEU A 20 -2.14 2.10 -6.58
N LYS A 21 -3.01 2.57 -7.47
CA LYS A 21 -2.67 3.66 -8.38
C LYS A 21 -2.28 4.90 -7.57
N ASN A 22 -1.44 5.74 -8.15
CA ASN A 22 -0.85 6.92 -7.51
C ASN A 22 0.07 6.63 -6.30
N ALA A 23 0.35 5.36 -5.99
CA ALA A 23 1.26 5.00 -4.90
C ALA A 23 2.72 5.23 -5.28
N TYR A 24 3.55 5.59 -4.28
CA TYR A 24 4.99 5.70 -4.42
C TYR A 24 5.70 5.06 -3.23
N HIS A 25 6.56 4.09 -3.52
CA HIS A 25 7.26 3.30 -2.50
C HIS A 25 8.79 3.34 -2.63
N GLY A 26 9.31 4.22 -3.50
CA GLY A 26 10.74 4.40 -3.74
C GLY A 26 11.16 4.09 -5.19
N ASP A 27 12.46 4.21 -5.47
CA ASP A 27 13.03 4.21 -6.81
C ASP A 27 13.88 2.99 -7.14
N THR A 28 13.96 2.00 -6.25
CA THR A 28 14.55 0.69 -6.61
C THR A 28 13.57 -0.09 -7.48
N LEU A 29 14.05 -0.98 -8.37
CA LEU A 29 13.17 -1.72 -9.29
C LEU A 29 12.01 -2.44 -8.58
N GLY A 30 12.26 -3.01 -7.40
CA GLY A 30 11.20 -3.64 -6.60
C GLY A 30 10.17 -2.65 -6.08
N ALA A 31 10.59 -1.46 -5.65
CA ALA A 31 9.70 -0.41 -5.18
C ALA A 31 8.91 0.22 -6.34
N VAL A 32 9.58 0.46 -7.49
CA VAL A 32 8.92 0.94 -8.72
C VAL A 32 7.86 -0.04 -9.21
N ALA A 33 8.10 -1.35 -9.12
CA ALA A 33 7.13 -2.37 -9.53
C ALA A 33 5.80 -2.29 -8.74
N VAL A 34 5.85 -1.86 -7.48
CA VAL A 34 4.66 -1.63 -6.65
C VAL A 34 4.20 -0.16 -6.65
N GLY A 35 4.94 0.75 -7.28
CA GLY A 35 4.53 2.14 -7.49
C GLY A 35 3.42 2.28 -8.53
N GLY A 36 2.68 3.38 -8.51
CA GLY A 36 1.55 3.65 -9.41
C GLY A 36 1.52 5.08 -9.92
N VAL A 37 2.66 5.80 -9.91
CA VAL A 37 2.82 7.16 -10.45
C VAL A 37 3.48 7.07 -11.82
N ASP A 38 2.70 7.09 -12.88
CA ASP A 38 3.16 6.83 -14.26
C ASP A 38 4.31 7.73 -14.68
N ILE A 39 4.28 9.00 -14.33
CA ILE A 39 5.34 9.95 -14.70
C ILE A 39 6.72 9.55 -14.16
N PHE A 40 6.77 8.80 -13.06
CA PHE A 40 8.04 8.33 -12.48
C PHE A 40 8.41 6.91 -12.94
N HIS A 41 7.42 6.10 -13.27
CA HIS A 41 7.57 4.65 -13.35
C HIS A 41 7.49 4.09 -14.76
N SER A 42 6.82 4.78 -15.71
CA SER A 42 6.53 4.24 -17.04
C SER A 42 7.76 3.84 -17.84
N VAL A 43 8.88 4.57 -17.71
CA VAL A 43 10.14 4.27 -18.42
C VAL A 43 10.73 2.91 -18.01
N PHE A 44 10.44 2.45 -16.79
CA PHE A 44 10.96 1.19 -16.26
C PHE A 44 10.06 -0.02 -16.58
N GLY A 45 8.91 0.21 -17.24
CA GLY A 45 7.91 -0.82 -17.51
C GLY A 45 8.46 -2.19 -17.96
N PRO A 46 9.38 -2.25 -18.94
CA PRO A 46 9.96 -3.53 -19.41
C PRO A 46 10.79 -4.30 -18.36
N MET A 47 11.19 -3.65 -17.28
CA MET A 47 12.04 -4.23 -16.24
C MET A 47 11.26 -4.60 -14.96
N LEU A 48 9.98 -4.22 -14.87
CA LEU A 48 9.22 -4.36 -13.64
C LEU A 48 8.62 -5.76 -13.50
N MET A 49 8.63 -6.25 -12.27
CA MET A 49 7.91 -7.47 -11.91
C MET A 49 6.39 -7.24 -12.04
N PRO A 50 5.65 -8.22 -12.55
CA PRO A 50 4.19 -8.13 -12.63
C PRO A 50 3.56 -8.07 -11.24
N GLY A 51 2.51 -7.29 -11.10
CA GLY A 51 1.71 -7.13 -9.89
C GLY A 51 0.32 -6.63 -10.21
N PHE A 52 -0.48 -6.42 -9.19
CA PHE A 52 -1.84 -5.93 -9.31
C PHE A 52 -1.97 -4.49 -8.82
N LYS A 53 -2.90 -3.75 -9.40
CA LYS A 53 -3.22 -2.38 -9.01
C LYS A 53 -4.71 -2.25 -8.71
N ALA A 54 -5.01 -1.76 -7.52
CA ALA A 54 -6.36 -1.31 -7.18
C ALA A 54 -6.49 0.21 -7.39
N PRO A 55 -7.71 0.74 -7.54
CA PRO A 55 -7.95 2.17 -7.60
C PRO A 55 -7.38 2.90 -6.37
N SER A 56 -6.88 4.12 -6.59
CA SER A 56 -6.54 5.01 -5.47
C SER A 56 -7.79 5.41 -4.67
N HIS A 57 -7.60 5.64 -3.38
CA HIS A 57 -8.64 6.20 -2.50
C HIS A 57 -8.89 7.70 -2.69
N TYR A 58 -8.68 8.22 -3.90
CA TYR A 58 -8.74 9.65 -4.23
C TYR A 58 -10.18 10.13 -4.41
N CYS A 59 -10.87 10.49 -3.32
CA CYS A 59 -12.26 10.92 -3.35
C CYS A 59 -12.50 12.19 -4.19
N TYR A 60 -11.55 13.14 -4.20
CA TYR A 60 -11.68 14.39 -4.97
C TYR A 60 -11.70 14.16 -6.49
N ARG A 61 -10.96 13.13 -6.98
CA ARG A 61 -10.93 12.70 -8.39
C ARG A 61 -11.09 11.20 -8.45
N CYS A 62 -12.24 10.71 -8.00
CA CYS A 62 -12.51 9.29 -7.87
C CYS A 62 -12.49 8.59 -9.23
N GLU A 63 -11.62 7.60 -9.40
CA GLU A 63 -11.52 6.79 -10.64
C GLU A 63 -12.79 5.99 -10.91
N LEU A 64 -13.56 5.66 -9.86
CA LEU A 64 -14.82 4.94 -9.99
C LEU A 64 -15.99 5.86 -10.33
N GLY A 65 -15.76 7.18 -10.45
CA GLY A 65 -16.81 8.17 -10.74
C GLY A 65 -17.83 8.37 -9.61
N LEU A 66 -17.51 7.87 -8.41
CA LEU A 66 -18.40 7.89 -7.25
C LEU A 66 -18.07 9.06 -6.31
N LYS A 67 -19.00 9.36 -5.39
CA LYS A 67 -18.83 10.41 -4.38
C LYS A 67 -18.79 9.79 -2.98
N HIS A 68 -17.86 10.26 -2.16
CA HIS A 68 -17.81 9.93 -0.73
C HIS A 68 -18.69 10.94 0.05
N PRO A 69 -19.46 10.51 1.08
CA PRO A 69 -19.48 9.16 1.69
C PRO A 69 -20.42 8.15 1.04
N GLU A 70 -21.27 8.57 0.07
CA GLU A 70 -22.35 7.74 -0.49
C GLU A 70 -21.84 6.48 -1.19
N CYS A 71 -20.58 6.46 -1.64
CA CYS A 71 -19.96 5.31 -2.28
C CYS A 71 -19.64 4.15 -1.32
N GLY A 72 -19.80 4.32 0.01
CA GLY A 72 -19.54 3.26 0.99
C GLY A 72 -18.12 2.69 0.97
N LEU A 73 -17.11 3.46 0.54
CA LEU A 73 -15.72 3.02 0.36
C LEU A 73 -15.53 2.01 -0.80
N ALA A 74 -16.24 2.18 -1.91
CA ALA A 74 -16.14 1.30 -3.08
C ALA A 74 -14.70 1.08 -3.59
N CYS A 75 -13.77 1.98 -3.31
CA CYS A 75 -12.35 1.79 -3.61
C CYS A 75 -11.70 0.69 -2.74
N ALA A 76 -12.19 0.46 -1.51
CA ALA A 76 -11.76 -0.66 -0.67
C ALA A 76 -12.39 -1.97 -1.16
N ASP A 77 -13.65 -1.93 -1.61
CA ASP A 77 -14.32 -3.10 -2.23
C ASP A 77 -13.59 -3.51 -3.51
N ALA A 78 -13.13 -2.55 -4.32
CA ALA A 78 -12.33 -2.81 -5.51
C ALA A 78 -10.95 -3.43 -5.20
N LEU A 79 -10.34 -3.06 -4.07
CA LEU A 79 -9.13 -3.72 -3.59
C LEU A 79 -9.42 -5.17 -3.18
N GLU A 80 -10.49 -5.39 -2.43
CA GLU A 80 -10.90 -6.72 -1.99
C GLU A 80 -11.26 -7.63 -3.17
N ALA A 81 -11.93 -7.11 -4.20
CA ALA A 81 -12.24 -7.87 -5.41
C ALA A 81 -10.98 -8.44 -6.11
N VAL A 82 -9.87 -7.68 -6.12
CA VAL A 82 -8.60 -8.20 -6.64
C VAL A 82 -8.06 -9.34 -5.77
N LEU A 83 -8.25 -9.27 -4.46
CA LEU A 83 -7.85 -10.36 -3.56
C LEU A 83 -8.76 -11.58 -3.69
N GLU A 84 -10.05 -11.40 -3.95
CA GLU A 84 -10.99 -12.51 -4.24
C GLU A 84 -10.57 -13.28 -5.49
N GLU A 85 -10.17 -12.57 -6.54
CA GLU A 85 -9.78 -13.17 -7.81
C GLU A 85 -8.35 -13.75 -7.79
N HIS A 86 -7.40 -13.07 -7.13
CA HIS A 86 -5.97 -13.35 -7.27
C HIS A 86 -5.23 -13.60 -5.95
N GLY A 87 -5.92 -13.70 -4.83
CA GLY A 87 -5.30 -13.79 -3.49
C GLY A 87 -4.27 -14.90 -3.35
N GLU A 88 -4.44 -16.04 -4.04
CA GLU A 88 -3.47 -17.15 -4.02
C GLU A 88 -2.13 -16.82 -4.71
N GLU A 89 -2.09 -15.77 -5.53
CA GLU A 89 -0.89 -15.27 -6.18
C GLU A 89 -0.26 -14.08 -5.44
N VAL A 90 -1.03 -13.42 -4.55
CA VAL A 90 -0.60 -12.20 -3.86
C VAL A 90 0.21 -12.52 -2.62
N ALA A 91 1.46 -12.05 -2.58
CA ALA A 91 2.36 -12.15 -1.43
C ALA A 91 2.08 -11.07 -0.38
N GLY A 92 1.57 -9.93 -0.79
CA GLY A 92 1.24 -8.82 0.11
C GLY A 92 0.56 -7.67 -0.59
N VAL A 93 -0.21 -6.93 0.19
CA VAL A 93 -0.76 -5.62 -0.18
C VAL A 93 0.13 -4.56 0.43
N ILE A 94 0.60 -3.60 -0.38
CA ILE A 94 1.40 -2.48 0.12
C ILE A 94 0.63 -1.18 -0.03
N LEU A 95 0.54 -0.40 1.06
CA LEU A 95 -0.23 0.85 1.14
C LEU A 95 0.57 1.94 1.85
N GLU A 96 0.44 3.18 1.40
CA GLU A 96 0.74 4.37 2.20
C GLU A 96 -0.49 4.65 3.09
N PRO A 97 -0.42 4.54 4.43
CA PRO A 97 -1.58 4.71 5.27
C PRO A 97 -2.02 6.17 5.33
N LEU A 98 -3.31 6.42 5.20
CA LEU A 98 -4.01 7.70 5.27
C LEU A 98 -3.66 8.71 4.18
N VAL A 99 -2.44 8.72 3.63
CA VAL A 99 -2.00 9.73 2.65
C VAL A 99 -1.02 9.11 1.64
N GLN A 100 -1.35 9.14 0.37
CA GLN A 100 -0.39 8.93 -0.71
C GLN A 100 0.38 10.24 -0.95
N GLY A 101 1.63 10.28 -0.49
CA GLY A 101 2.41 11.52 -0.46
C GLY A 101 2.84 12.00 -1.83
N ALA A 102 3.73 11.27 -2.50
CA ALA A 102 4.31 11.65 -3.79
C ALA A 102 3.28 11.62 -4.93
N GLY A 103 2.20 10.88 -4.80
CA GLY A 103 1.06 10.86 -5.72
C GLY A 103 0.26 12.17 -5.75
N GLY A 104 0.57 13.13 -4.87
CA GLY A 104 -0.08 14.44 -4.82
C GLY A 104 -0.78 14.73 -3.49
N MET A 105 -0.30 14.20 -2.38
CA MET A 105 -0.89 14.36 -1.04
C MET A 105 -2.37 13.93 -1.01
N ILE A 106 -2.63 12.77 -1.60
CA ILE A 106 -3.97 12.19 -1.71
C ILE A 106 -4.37 11.60 -0.36
N THR A 107 -5.35 12.21 0.29
CA THR A 107 -5.86 11.73 1.59
C THR A 107 -6.90 10.63 1.41
N ALA A 108 -6.80 9.59 2.25
CA ALA A 108 -7.79 8.53 2.31
C ALA A 108 -9.05 8.96 3.07
N PRO A 109 -10.24 8.49 2.67
CA PRO A 109 -11.42 8.60 3.50
C PRO A 109 -11.27 7.73 4.76
N GLY A 110 -11.87 8.18 5.88
CA GLY A 110 -11.84 7.41 7.13
C GLY A 110 -12.42 5.99 6.96
N GLY A 111 -11.79 5.01 7.59
CA GLY A 111 -12.15 3.60 7.51
C GLY A 111 -11.57 2.84 6.31
N TYR A 112 -10.96 3.52 5.35
CA TYR A 112 -10.35 2.84 4.19
C TYR A 112 -9.25 1.86 4.60
N LEU A 113 -8.34 2.30 5.47
CA LEU A 113 -7.22 1.46 5.90
C LEU A 113 -7.70 0.24 6.70
N ALA A 114 -8.69 0.44 7.58
CA ALA A 114 -9.30 -0.65 8.35
C ALA A 114 -9.96 -1.69 7.43
N ARG A 115 -10.71 -1.25 6.40
CA ARG A 115 -11.33 -2.15 5.40
C ARG A 115 -10.26 -2.91 4.59
N ALA A 116 -9.21 -2.24 4.13
CA ALA A 116 -8.11 -2.89 3.42
C ALA A 116 -7.39 -3.93 4.30
N ALA A 117 -7.17 -3.62 5.58
CA ALA A 117 -6.59 -4.57 6.54
C ALA A 117 -7.49 -5.78 6.79
N GLU A 118 -8.81 -5.58 6.86
CA GLU A 118 -9.78 -6.67 6.98
C GLU A 118 -9.76 -7.58 5.74
N ALA A 119 -9.74 -7.00 4.55
CA ALA A 119 -9.60 -7.74 3.30
C ALA A 119 -8.31 -8.58 3.28
N CYS A 120 -7.17 -8.01 3.68
CA CYS A 120 -5.92 -8.76 3.77
C CYS A 120 -6.03 -9.97 4.71
N ARG A 121 -6.62 -9.80 5.89
CA ARG A 121 -6.83 -10.90 6.86
C ARG A 121 -7.77 -11.98 6.30
N LYS A 122 -8.88 -11.57 5.68
CA LYS A 122 -9.87 -12.49 5.08
C LYS A 122 -9.24 -13.40 4.02
N HIS A 123 -8.32 -12.86 3.23
CA HIS A 123 -7.67 -13.58 2.12
C HIS A 123 -6.28 -14.16 2.48
N ASP A 124 -5.90 -14.13 3.76
CA ASP A 124 -4.58 -14.62 4.24
C ASP A 124 -3.42 -14.00 3.44
N VAL A 125 -3.44 -12.67 3.23
CA VAL A 125 -2.43 -11.90 2.51
C VAL A 125 -1.77 -10.92 3.45
N LEU A 126 -0.43 -10.78 3.38
CA LEU A 126 0.31 -9.88 4.26
C LEU A 126 -0.02 -8.41 3.96
N LEU A 127 -0.25 -7.64 5.01
CA LEU A 127 -0.40 -6.18 4.93
C LEU A 127 0.94 -5.50 5.20
N ILE A 128 1.41 -4.72 4.25
CA ILE A 128 2.64 -3.93 4.33
C ILE A 128 2.24 -2.46 4.35
N LEU A 129 2.58 -1.73 5.43
CA LEU A 129 2.32 -0.30 5.51
C LEU A 129 3.61 0.50 5.31
N ASP A 130 3.57 1.38 4.33
CA ASP A 130 4.64 2.33 4.05
C ASP A 130 4.40 3.61 4.85
N GLU A 131 4.97 3.65 6.05
CA GLU A 131 4.95 4.80 6.96
C GLU A 131 6.17 5.73 6.78
N VAL A 132 6.86 5.62 5.65
CA VAL A 132 8.04 6.46 5.35
C VAL A 132 7.69 7.95 5.39
N LEU A 133 6.52 8.34 4.89
CA LEU A 133 6.02 9.72 4.99
C LEU A 133 5.24 9.96 6.28
N THR A 134 4.39 9.03 6.66
CA THR A 134 3.32 9.25 7.66
C THR A 134 3.74 8.97 9.09
N GLY A 135 4.82 8.22 9.30
CA GLY A 135 5.33 7.88 10.61
C GLY A 135 5.93 9.05 11.39
N PHE A 136 6.25 8.78 12.64
CA PHE A 136 6.91 9.69 13.57
C PHE A 136 6.11 10.97 13.87
N GLY A 137 4.81 10.83 14.08
CA GLY A 137 3.95 11.90 14.56
C GLY A 137 3.32 12.78 13.48
N ARG A 138 3.61 12.56 12.18
CA ARG A 138 3.12 13.41 11.08
C ARG A 138 1.60 13.49 11.01
N THR A 139 0.89 12.44 11.36
CA THR A 139 -0.58 12.37 11.33
C THR A 139 -1.24 12.53 12.69
N GLY A 140 -0.45 12.86 13.73
CA GLY A 140 -0.93 13.08 15.10
C GLY A 140 -0.82 11.86 16.03
N THR A 141 -0.44 10.69 15.51
CA THR A 141 -0.07 9.49 16.25
C THR A 141 1.37 9.10 15.90
N MET A 142 2.03 8.23 16.65
CA MET A 142 3.40 7.81 16.31
C MET A 142 3.44 7.22 14.91
N PHE A 143 2.49 6.34 14.58
CA PHE A 143 2.28 5.81 13.24
C PHE A 143 0.86 6.08 12.78
N ALA A 144 0.68 6.33 11.48
CA ALA A 144 -0.63 6.66 10.92
C ALA A 144 -1.64 5.51 11.05
N CYS A 145 -1.19 4.26 11.01
CA CYS A 145 -2.04 3.07 11.17
C CYS A 145 -2.77 3.03 12.52
N GLU A 146 -2.22 3.63 13.57
CA GLU A 146 -2.85 3.71 14.89
C GLU A 146 -4.19 4.46 14.87
N ARG A 147 -4.37 5.41 13.93
CA ARG A 147 -5.61 6.19 13.84
C ARG A 147 -6.84 5.36 13.46
N GLU A 148 -6.63 4.22 12.82
CA GLU A 148 -7.71 3.28 12.47
C GLU A 148 -7.54 1.92 13.18
N GLY A 149 -6.66 1.85 14.19
CA GLY A 149 -6.44 0.63 14.99
C GLY A 149 -5.87 -0.53 14.17
N VAL A 150 -5.16 -0.25 13.08
CA VAL A 150 -4.60 -1.27 12.19
C VAL A 150 -3.19 -1.64 12.63
N VAL A 151 -2.92 -2.93 12.71
CA VAL A 151 -1.58 -3.50 12.93
C VAL A 151 -1.16 -4.21 11.64
N PRO A 152 -0.10 -3.74 10.95
CA PRO A 152 0.40 -4.41 9.75
C PRO A 152 1.25 -5.65 10.08
N ASP A 153 1.47 -6.51 9.09
CA ASP A 153 2.45 -7.59 9.17
C ASP A 153 3.88 -7.09 8.95
N ILE A 154 4.02 -6.03 8.16
CA ILE A 154 5.31 -5.36 7.89
C ILE A 154 5.07 -3.85 7.87
N ILE A 155 5.94 -3.12 8.56
CA ILE A 155 5.97 -1.65 8.52
C ILE A 155 7.28 -1.16 7.92
N CYS A 156 7.22 -0.21 6.99
CA CYS A 156 8.37 0.43 6.37
C CYS A 156 8.53 1.85 6.92
N LEU A 157 9.71 2.17 7.42
CA LEU A 157 10.02 3.42 8.10
C LEU A 157 11.27 4.06 7.48
N SER A 158 11.27 5.39 7.35
CA SER A 158 12.44 6.18 6.94
C SER A 158 12.23 7.64 7.35
N LYS A 159 12.75 8.60 6.62
CA LYS A 159 12.61 10.06 6.81
C LYS A 159 12.61 10.49 8.28
N GLY A 160 11.50 10.36 8.99
CA GLY A 160 11.35 10.76 10.39
C GLY A 160 12.29 10.03 11.36
N ILE A 161 12.75 8.81 11.03
CA ILE A 161 13.63 8.02 11.91
C ILE A 161 14.96 8.71 12.18
N THR A 162 15.46 9.52 11.23
CA THR A 162 16.68 10.32 11.39
C THR A 162 16.44 11.82 11.25
N GLY A 163 15.19 12.23 10.98
CA GLY A 163 14.87 13.63 10.67
C GLY A 163 15.52 14.13 9.38
N GLY A 164 15.98 13.23 8.49
CA GLY A 164 16.65 13.57 7.24
C GLY A 164 18.17 13.80 7.38
N TYR A 165 18.72 13.59 8.55
CA TYR A 165 20.15 13.83 8.81
C TYR A 165 21.05 12.79 8.13
N LEU A 166 20.62 11.54 8.12
CA LEU A 166 21.29 10.42 7.46
C LEU A 166 20.29 9.57 6.69
N PRO A 167 20.69 8.98 5.55
CA PRO A 167 19.85 8.04 4.85
C PRO A 167 19.75 6.73 5.66
N LEU A 168 18.58 6.48 6.25
CA LEU A 168 18.28 5.27 6.98
C LEU A 168 16.83 4.85 6.69
N ALA A 169 16.62 3.56 6.47
CA ALA A 169 15.32 2.96 6.35
C ALA A 169 15.28 1.62 7.10
N VAL A 170 14.10 1.25 7.58
CA VAL A 170 13.84 0.01 8.29
C VAL A 170 12.57 -0.62 7.73
N ALA A 171 12.56 -1.94 7.60
CA ALA A 171 11.37 -2.75 7.43
C ALA A 171 11.32 -3.75 8.60
N ALA A 172 10.26 -3.70 9.39
CA ALA A 172 10.07 -4.51 10.61
C ALA A 172 8.75 -5.28 10.55
#